data_e0a3c1670e9fb500a211c3c365fb38c3
#
_entry.id   e0a3c1670e9fb500a211c3c365fb38c3
#
_cell.length_a   1.000
_cell.length_b   1.000
_cell.length_c   1.000
_cell.angle_alpha   90.00
_cell.angle_beta   90.00
_cell.angle_gamma   90.00
#
_symmetry.space_group_name_H-M   'P 1'
#
loop_
_entity.id
_entity.type
_entity.pdbx_description
1 polymer ?
#
loop_
_entity_poly.entity_id
_entity_poly.type
_entity_poly.pdbx_seq_one_letter_code
_entity_poly.pdbx_strand_id
1 'polypeptide(L)'
;FCGLLLPVEQWRDTMLHGLYCGYTAGLDATGKALGLPAEKQKLSMGKALIRYFCVPCNPTQANGGRTRNLPKHDPDKWELFKTYCRGDVTTEMEIERRLSNFPVPDAVEKQWQTDLIINARGVAVDMSMVQGALHIGDSTREQLMAEATELTGLENPNSIQQLMGWLEPRVDDMVTDLRKETVATMLENGTA
;
A
#
# COMPACT_ATOMS: atom_id res chain seq x y z
N PHE A 1 4.00 -19.23 12.34
CA PHE A 1 2.81 -19.96 12.65
C PHE A 1 3.17 -21.38 13.07
N CYS A 2 2.58 -22.45 12.55
CA CYS A 2 2.84 -23.82 13.04
C CYS A 2 4.15 -24.45 12.57
N GLY A 3 5.01 -23.74 11.84
CA GLY A 3 6.25 -24.29 11.26
C GLY A 3 6.03 -25.31 10.13
N LEU A 4 4.79 -25.52 9.72
CA LEU A 4 4.42 -26.39 8.62
C LEU A 4 4.31 -25.57 7.33
N LEU A 5 5.12 -25.91 6.34
CA LEU A 5 4.98 -25.44 4.97
C LEU A 5 4.00 -26.38 4.25
N LEU A 6 2.82 -25.86 3.92
CA LEU A 6 1.88 -26.62 3.10
C LEU A 6 2.35 -26.62 1.64
N PRO A 7 2.23 -27.75 0.91
CA PRO A 7 2.50 -27.80 -0.52
C PRO A 7 1.64 -26.77 -1.25
N VAL A 8 2.22 -26.11 -2.27
CA VAL A 8 1.52 -25.06 -3.01
C VAL A 8 0.24 -25.55 -3.69
N GLU A 9 0.20 -26.83 -4.04
CA GLU A 9 -0.94 -27.49 -4.69
C GLU A 9 -2.18 -27.58 -3.78
N GLN A 10 -2.01 -27.41 -2.46
CA GLN A 10 -3.12 -27.39 -1.50
C GLN A 10 -3.79 -26.02 -1.38
N TRP A 11 -3.14 -24.99 -1.88
CA TRP A 11 -3.70 -23.63 -1.82
C TRP A 11 -4.72 -23.41 -2.94
N ARG A 12 -5.79 -22.74 -2.59
CA ARG A 12 -6.80 -22.22 -3.50
C ARG A 12 -7.06 -20.78 -3.13
N ASP A 13 -7.38 -19.95 -4.11
CA ASP A 13 -7.63 -18.53 -3.91
C ASP A 13 -9.03 -18.16 -4.45
N THR A 14 -9.91 -17.77 -3.55
CA THR A 14 -11.28 -17.37 -3.91
C THR A 14 -11.31 -16.07 -4.71
N MET A 15 -10.30 -15.21 -4.59
CA MET A 15 -10.17 -14.03 -5.44
C MET A 15 -9.84 -14.44 -6.88
N LEU A 16 -8.91 -15.38 -7.09
CA LEU A 16 -8.63 -15.94 -8.41
C LEU A 16 -9.89 -16.55 -9.02
N HIS A 17 -10.63 -17.32 -8.23
CA HIS A 17 -11.89 -17.94 -8.68
C HIS A 17 -12.91 -16.87 -9.09
N GLY A 18 -13.09 -15.83 -8.28
CA GLY A 18 -13.97 -14.72 -8.61
C GLY A 18 -13.56 -13.98 -9.89
N LEU A 19 -12.26 -13.67 -10.05
CA LEU A 19 -11.71 -13.03 -11.24
C LEU A 19 -11.92 -13.89 -12.50
N TYR A 20 -11.67 -15.19 -12.39
CA TYR A 20 -11.90 -16.13 -13.49
C TYR A 20 -13.37 -16.15 -13.93
N CYS A 21 -14.30 -16.03 -12.98
CA CYS A 21 -15.74 -15.93 -13.25
C CYS A 21 -16.20 -14.53 -13.70
N GLY A 22 -15.29 -13.58 -13.90
CA GLY A 22 -15.58 -12.23 -14.38
C GLY A 22 -16.00 -11.23 -13.30
N TYR A 23 -15.84 -11.56 -12.02
CA TYR A 23 -16.10 -10.64 -10.92
C TYR A 23 -14.89 -9.75 -10.65
N THR A 24 -15.12 -8.62 -9.97
CA THR A 24 -14.04 -7.71 -9.56
C THR A 24 -13.25 -8.27 -8.37
N ALA A 25 -11.96 -7.90 -8.27
CA ALA A 25 -11.13 -8.29 -7.14
C ALA A 25 -11.68 -7.75 -5.81
N GLY A 26 -11.61 -8.58 -4.78
CA GLY A 26 -11.90 -8.23 -3.41
C GLY A 26 -13.22 -8.80 -2.87
N LEU A 27 -13.12 -9.28 -1.62
CA LEU A 27 -14.18 -10.03 -0.94
C LEU A 27 -15.52 -9.28 -0.88
N ASP A 28 -15.48 -7.98 -0.55
CA ASP A 28 -16.69 -7.15 -0.43
C ASP A 28 -17.39 -6.94 -1.79
N ALA A 29 -16.60 -6.60 -2.82
CA ALA A 29 -17.14 -6.34 -4.15
C ALA A 29 -17.74 -7.60 -4.78
N THR A 30 -17.02 -8.72 -4.67
CA THR A 30 -17.50 -10.03 -5.16
C THR A 30 -18.75 -10.48 -4.42
N GLY A 31 -18.77 -10.35 -3.09
CA GLY A 31 -19.93 -10.70 -2.27
C GLY A 31 -21.18 -9.89 -2.65
N LYS A 32 -21.04 -8.60 -2.86
CA LYS A 32 -22.13 -7.72 -3.33
C LYS A 32 -22.60 -8.07 -4.73
N ALA A 33 -21.68 -8.30 -5.66
CA ALA A 33 -22.01 -8.66 -7.04
C ALA A 33 -22.72 -10.00 -7.14
N LEU A 34 -22.39 -10.95 -6.25
CA LEU A 34 -23.08 -12.23 -6.11
C LEU A 34 -24.42 -12.12 -5.35
N GLY A 35 -24.79 -10.94 -4.86
CA GLY A 35 -26.04 -10.74 -4.11
C GLY A 35 -26.05 -11.48 -2.77
N LEU A 36 -24.93 -11.53 -2.06
CA LEU A 36 -24.90 -12.10 -0.71
C LEU A 36 -25.76 -11.26 0.24
N PRO A 37 -26.53 -11.88 1.15
CA PRO A 37 -27.30 -11.16 2.14
C PRO A 37 -26.37 -10.37 3.09
N ALA A 38 -26.86 -9.27 3.66
CA ALA A 38 -26.04 -8.32 4.41
C ALA A 38 -25.25 -8.96 5.57
N GLU A 39 -25.81 -9.97 6.24
CA GLU A 39 -25.17 -10.73 7.33
C GLU A 39 -24.00 -11.62 6.83
N LYS A 40 -23.91 -11.85 5.52
CA LYS A 40 -22.85 -12.61 4.85
C LYS A 40 -21.92 -11.72 4.01
N GLN A 41 -22.05 -10.41 4.13
CA GLN A 41 -21.13 -9.45 3.51
C GLN A 41 -20.03 -9.05 4.47
N LYS A 42 -18.93 -8.52 3.91
CA LYS A 42 -17.80 -8.03 4.68
C LYS A 42 -18.20 -6.89 5.62
N LEU A 43 -17.75 -6.97 6.88
CA LEU A 43 -18.00 -5.93 7.87
C LEU A 43 -17.15 -4.68 7.63
N SER A 44 -17.76 -3.50 7.60
CA SER A 44 -17.09 -2.23 7.30
C SER A 44 -16.07 -1.77 8.35
N MET A 45 -16.23 -2.21 9.61
CA MET A 45 -15.35 -1.82 10.73
C MET A 45 -13.95 -2.44 10.69
N GLY A 46 -13.68 -3.38 9.79
CA GLY A 46 -12.44 -4.15 9.76
C GLY A 46 -11.18 -3.30 9.62
N LYS A 47 -11.21 -2.25 8.80
CA LYS A 47 -10.03 -1.36 8.61
C LYS A 47 -9.54 -0.71 9.91
N ALA A 48 -10.48 -0.27 10.76
CA ALA A 48 -10.15 0.35 12.03
C ALA A 48 -9.55 -0.66 13.01
N LEU A 49 -10.09 -1.89 13.04
CA LEU A 49 -9.62 -2.97 13.90
C LEU A 49 -8.26 -3.50 13.46
N ILE A 50 -8.05 -3.67 12.15
CA ILE A 50 -6.73 -4.03 11.57
C ILE A 50 -5.70 -2.96 11.94
N ARG A 51 -6.02 -1.68 11.73
CA ARG A 51 -5.12 -0.58 12.12
C ARG A 51 -4.79 -0.60 13.60
N TYR A 52 -5.76 -0.87 14.45
CA TYR A 52 -5.56 -0.88 15.89
C TYR A 52 -4.66 -2.02 16.37
N PHE A 53 -4.86 -3.26 15.89
CA PHE A 53 -4.13 -4.44 16.38
C PHE A 53 -2.90 -4.83 15.54
N CYS A 54 -2.91 -4.55 14.22
CA CYS A 54 -1.90 -5.06 13.30
C CYS A 54 -0.85 -4.01 12.91
N VAL A 55 -1.15 -2.71 13.07
CA VAL A 55 -0.20 -1.64 12.76
C VAL A 55 0.47 -1.17 14.04
N PRO A 56 1.81 -0.96 14.04
CA PRO A 56 2.51 -0.35 15.17
C PRO A 56 1.91 1.01 15.53
N CYS A 57 1.86 1.32 16.83
CA CYS A 57 1.43 2.63 17.32
C CYS A 57 2.61 3.39 17.91
N ASN A 58 2.54 4.71 17.88
CA ASN A 58 3.56 5.55 18.51
C ASN A 58 3.48 5.41 20.04
N PRO A 59 4.62 5.27 20.73
CA PRO A 59 4.67 5.28 22.17
C PRO A 59 4.26 6.66 22.71
N THR A 60 3.32 6.69 23.62
CA THR A 60 2.85 7.90 24.31
C THR A 60 2.68 7.61 25.79
N GLN A 61 2.66 8.66 26.62
CA GLN A 61 2.37 8.50 28.05
C GLN A 61 0.99 7.88 28.29
N ALA A 62 -0.01 8.26 27.48
CA ALA A 62 -1.37 7.74 27.58
C ALA A 62 -1.49 6.25 27.25
N ASN A 63 -0.64 5.73 26.39
CA ASN A 63 -0.64 4.29 26.07
C ASN A 63 0.41 3.48 26.84
N GLY A 64 1.07 4.08 27.85
CA GLY A 64 2.10 3.42 28.65
C GLY A 64 3.40 3.12 27.87
N GLY A 65 3.72 3.91 26.84
CA GLY A 65 4.94 3.77 26.04
C GLY A 65 4.93 2.58 25.08
N ARG A 66 3.78 1.95 24.84
CA ARG A 66 3.70 0.78 23.96
C ARG A 66 3.74 1.15 22.49
N THR A 67 4.36 0.26 21.71
CA THR A 67 4.45 0.36 20.24
C THR A 67 3.44 -0.54 19.52
N ARG A 68 2.67 -1.35 20.26
CA ARG A 68 1.69 -2.29 19.71
C ARG A 68 0.50 -2.49 20.65
N ASN A 69 -0.69 -2.53 20.09
CA ASN A 69 -1.88 -2.93 20.84
C ASN A 69 -2.03 -4.45 20.82
N LEU A 70 -2.22 -5.02 22.01
CA LEU A 70 -2.46 -6.45 22.21
C LEU A 70 -3.91 -6.67 22.66
N PRO A 71 -4.45 -7.89 22.59
CA PRO A 71 -5.82 -8.19 23.02
C PRO A 71 -6.18 -7.69 24.42
N LYS A 72 -5.23 -7.78 25.37
CA LYS A 72 -5.41 -7.34 26.76
C LYS A 72 -5.59 -5.82 26.94
N HIS A 73 -5.23 -5.02 25.93
CA HIS A 73 -5.32 -3.56 26.01
C HIS A 73 -6.71 -3.03 25.66
N ASP A 74 -7.51 -3.81 24.95
CA ASP A 74 -8.89 -3.52 24.59
C ASP A 74 -9.62 -4.84 24.26
N PRO A 75 -10.09 -5.56 25.28
CA PRO A 75 -10.74 -6.85 25.10
C PRO A 75 -12.00 -6.77 24.22
N ASP A 76 -12.78 -5.69 24.34
CA ASP A 76 -14.02 -5.53 23.58
C ASP A 76 -13.72 -5.37 22.08
N LYS A 77 -12.76 -4.52 21.72
CA LYS A 77 -12.30 -4.42 20.33
C LYS A 77 -11.70 -5.73 19.83
N TRP A 78 -11.07 -6.50 20.71
CA TRP A 78 -10.53 -7.80 20.32
C TRP A 78 -11.64 -8.81 19.98
N GLU A 79 -12.74 -8.83 20.73
CA GLU A 79 -13.90 -9.67 20.39
C GLU A 79 -14.54 -9.23 19.07
N LEU A 80 -14.67 -7.92 18.84
CA LEU A 80 -15.13 -7.39 17.55
C LEU A 80 -14.17 -7.77 16.39
N PHE A 81 -12.87 -7.76 16.65
CA PHE A 81 -11.87 -8.18 15.65
C PHE A 81 -11.97 -9.66 15.31
N LYS A 82 -12.20 -10.51 16.31
CA LYS A 82 -12.47 -11.93 16.07
C LYS A 82 -13.76 -12.16 15.28
N THR A 83 -14.80 -11.40 15.57
CA THR A 83 -16.06 -11.45 14.82
C THR A 83 -15.87 -11.00 13.39
N TYR A 84 -15.11 -9.93 13.18
CA TYR A 84 -14.70 -9.49 11.84
C TYR A 84 -13.97 -10.57 11.06
N CYS A 85 -12.95 -11.19 11.66
CA CYS A 85 -12.18 -12.27 11.00
C CYS A 85 -13.07 -13.48 10.65
N ARG A 86 -14.01 -13.86 11.54
CA ARG A 86 -14.98 -14.93 11.25
C ARG A 86 -15.90 -14.53 10.09
N GLY A 87 -16.34 -13.28 10.06
CA GLY A 87 -17.15 -12.74 8.97
C GLY A 87 -16.46 -12.83 7.61
N ASP A 88 -15.19 -12.44 7.54
CA ASP A 88 -14.40 -12.55 6.31
C ASP A 88 -14.33 -14.02 5.81
N VAL A 89 -14.05 -14.97 6.71
CA VAL A 89 -14.01 -16.41 6.35
C VAL A 89 -15.39 -16.93 5.90
N THR A 90 -16.45 -16.59 6.60
CA THR A 90 -17.80 -17.06 6.21
C THR A 90 -18.28 -16.46 4.88
N THR A 91 -17.90 -15.21 4.59
CA THR A 91 -18.15 -14.57 3.30
C THR A 91 -17.38 -15.29 2.18
N GLU A 92 -16.12 -15.59 2.41
CA GLU A 92 -15.27 -16.33 1.48
C GLU A 92 -15.84 -17.72 1.17
N MET A 93 -16.20 -18.47 2.19
CA MET A 93 -16.84 -19.80 2.03
C MET A 93 -18.15 -19.74 1.23
N GLU A 94 -18.95 -18.70 1.41
CA GLU A 94 -20.19 -18.54 0.67
C GLU A 94 -19.95 -18.16 -0.80
N ILE A 95 -18.95 -17.33 -1.08
CA ILE A 95 -18.51 -17.03 -2.44
C ILE A 95 -18.06 -18.30 -3.13
N GLU A 96 -17.17 -19.07 -2.52
CA GLU A 96 -16.68 -20.35 -3.04
C GLU A 96 -17.84 -21.31 -3.35
N ARG A 97 -18.79 -21.44 -2.43
CA ARG A 97 -19.98 -22.30 -2.64
C ARG A 97 -20.80 -21.85 -3.84
N ARG A 98 -20.97 -20.56 -4.09
CA ARG A 98 -21.72 -20.03 -5.24
C ARG A 98 -21.00 -20.21 -6.56
N LEU A 99 -19.68 -20.13 -6.55
CA LEU A 99 -18.85 -20.28 -7.74
C LEU A 99 -18.48 -21.73 -8.05
N SER A 100 -18.78 -22.69 -7.16
CA SER A 100 -18.38 -24.09 -7.27
C SER A 100 -18.77 -24.80 -8.56
N ASN A 101 -19.85 -24.34 -9.24
CA ASN A 101 -20.27 -24.87 -10.53
C ASN A 101 -19.44 -24.36 -11.73
N PHE A 102 -18.54 -23.41 -11.49
CA PHE A 102 -17.67 -22.80 -12.49
C PHE A 102 -16.21 -22.87 -12.04
N PRO A 103 -15.63 -24.08 -11.92
CA PRO A 103 -14.30 -24.25 -11.35
C PRO A 103 -13.23 -23.59 -12.22
N VAL A 104 -12.18 -23.09 -11.57
CA VAL A 104 -10.99 -22.60 -12.27
C VAL A 104 -10.32 -23.79 -12.97
N PRO A 105 -9.96 -23.69 -14.27
CA PRO A 105 -9.27 -24.76 -14.98
C PRO A 105 -7.89 -25.04 -14.38
N ASP A 106 -7.45 -26.31 -14.39
CA ASP A 106 -6.15 -26.73 -13.86
C ASP A 106 -4.97 -25.95 -14.42
N ALA A 107 -5.02 -25.53 -15.68
CA ALA A 107 -3.97 -24.74 -16.31
C ALA A 107 -3.84 -23.36 -15.66
N VAL A 108 -4.95 -22.71 -15.31
CA VAL A 108 -4.99 -21.40 -14.65
C VAL A 108 -4.53 -21.53 -13.19
N GLU A 109 -4.98 -22.58 -12.48
CA GLU A 109 -4.49 -22.91 -11.13
C GLU A 109 -2.98 -23.10 -11.10
N LYS A 110 -2.42 -23.86 -12.05
CA LYS A 110 -0.96 -24.05 -12.17
C LYS A 110 -0.21 -22.76 -12.45
N GLN A 111 -0.75 -21.86 -13.25
CA GLN A 111 -0.14 -20.54 -13.50
C GLN A 111 -0.09 -19.73 -12.20
N TRP A 112 -1.17 -19.68 -11.45
CA TRP A 112 -1.23 -19.00 -10.17
C TRP A 112 -0.28 -19.61 -9.13
N GLN A 113 -0.24 -20.94 -9.03
CA GLN A 113 0.71 -21.65 -8.16
C GLN A 113 2.17 -21.38 -8.53
N THR A 114 2.46 -21.26 -9.83
CA THR A 114 3.78 -20.87 -10.32
C THR A 114 4.13 -19.44 -9.91
N ASP A 115 3.18 -18.52 -9.99
CA ASP A 115 3.34 -17.15 -9.53
C ASP A 115 3.64 -17.09 -8.03
N LEU A 116 2.93 -17.87 -7.20
CA LEU A 116 3.23 -18.00 -5.77
C LEU A 116 4.67 -18.46 -5.52
N ILE A 117 5.16 -19.44 -6.27
CA ILE A 117 6.53 -19.94 -6.17
C ILE A 117 7.54 -18.86 -6.55
N ILE A 118 7.29 -18.14 -7.65
CA ILE A 118 8.14 -17.04 -8.11
C ILE A 118 8.22 -15.93 -7.05
N ASN A 119 7.07 -15.53 -6.53
CA ASN A 119 6.99 -14.49 -5.50
C ASN A 119 7.65 -14.92 -4.18
N ALA A 120 7.48 -16.17 -3.77
CA ALA A 120 8.14 -16.72 -2.57
C ALA A 120 9.66 -16.79 -2.72
N ARG A 121 10.15 -17.15 -3.91
CA ARG A 121 11.58 -17.18 -4.23
C ARG A 121 12.18 -15.78 -4.26
N GLY A 122 11.42 -14.80 -4.75
CA GLY A 122 11.87 -13.43 -4.99
C GLY A 122 12.84 -13.31 -6.16
N VAL A 123 13.40 -12.12 -6.31
CA VAL A 123 14.39 -11.78 -7.33
C VAL A 123 15.68 -11.36 -6.62
N ALA A 124 16.81 -11.89 -7.07
CA ALA A 124 18.10 -11.49 -6.54
C ALA A 124 18.40 -10.03 -6.89
N VAL A 125 18.85 -9.27 -5.90
CA VAL A 125 19.24 -7.87 -6.05
C VAL A 125 20.73 -7.75 -5.78
N ASP A 126 21.45 -7.09 -6.69
CA ASP A 126 22.85 -6.74 -6.46
C ASP A 126 22.95 -5.62 -5.43
N MET A 127 23.18 -5.99 -4.19
CA MET A 127 23.27 -5.05 -3.08
C MET A 127 24.47 -4.11 -3.19
N SER A 128 25.55 -4.52 -3.86
CA SER A 128 26.71 -3.66 -4.10
C SER A 128 26.34 -2.51 -5.05
N MET A 129 25.63 -2.84 -6.12
CA MET A 129 25.10 -1.84 -7.07
C MET A 129 24.12 -0.88 -6.37
N VAL A 130 23.19 -1.42 -5.54
CA VAL A 130 22.24 -0.59 -4.79
C VAL A 130 22.95 0.36 -3.85
N GLN A 131 23.93 -0.12 -3.08
CA GLN A 131 24.71 0.72 -2.15
C GLN A 131 25.51 1.79 -2.91
N GLY A 132 26.10 1.45 -4.04
CA GLY A 132 26.79 2.41 -4.91
C GLY A 132 25.85 3.50 -5.42
N ALA A 133 24.65 3.11 -5.88
CA ALA A 133 23.65 4.06 -6.35
C ALA A 133 23.16 4.99 -5.25
N LEU A 134 22.92 4.45 -4.04
CA LEU A 134 22.53 5.25 -2.87
C LEU A 134 23.63 6.25 -2.48
N HIS A 135 24.90 5.81 -2.43
CA HIS A 135 26.03 6.68 -2.12
C HIS A 135 26.17 7.84 -3.12
N ILE A 136 26.07 7.56 -4.42
CA ILE A 136 26.08 8.60 -5.46
C ILE A 136 24.89 9.54 -5.29
N GLY A 137 23.69 8.99 -5.05
CA GLY A 137 22.48 9.77 -4.83
C GLY A 137 22.58 10.71 -3.64
N ASP A 138 23.10 10.23 -2.52
CA ASP A 138 23.26 11.03 -1.29
C ASP A 138 24.30 12.13 -1.48
N SER A 139 25.49 11.82 -2.02
CA SER A 139 26.54 12.80 -2.25
C SER A 139 26.11 13.88 -3.26
N THR A 140 25.46 13.49 -4.35
CA THR A 140 24.92 14.42 -5.35
C THR A 140 23.84 15.31 -4.73
N ARG A 141 22.96 14.75 -3.91
CA ARG A 141 21.93 15.52 -3.20
C ARG A 141 22.53 16.55 -2.25
N GLU A 142 23.55 16.18 -1.49
CA GLU A 142 24.25 17.11 -0.59
C GLU A 142 24.89 18.27 -1.35
N GLN A 143 25.57 17.98 -2.47
CA GLN A 143 26.16 19.00 -3.32
C GLN A 143 25.11 19.96 -3.90
N LEU A 144 24.03 19.41 -4.51
CA LEU A 144 22.98 20.21 -5.08
C LEU A 144 22.23 21.04 -4.02
N MET A 145 22.06 20.51 -2.81
CA MET A 145 21.49 21.27 -1.70
C MET A 145 22.37 22.43 -1.28
N ALA A 146 23.69 22.22 -1.21
CA ALA A 146 24.63 23.28 -0.89
C ALA A 146 24.63 24.38 -1.96
N GLU A 147 24.70 24.01 -3.24
CA GLU A 147 24.62 24.95 -4.37
C GLU A 147 23.29 25.72 -4.38
N ALA A 148 22.16 25.03 -4.17
CA ALA A 148 20.84 25.67 -4.12
C ALA A 148 20.71 26.62 -2.94
N THR A 149 21.28 26.28 -1.77
CA THR A 149 21.31 27.16 -0.60
C THR A 149 22.17 28.41 -0.86
N GLU A 150 23.34 28.23 -1.45
CA GLU A 150 24.24 29.34 -1.82
C GLU A 150 23.57 30.30 -2.84
N LEU A 151 22.93 29.72 -3.86
CA LEU A 151 22.25 30.49 -4.92
C LEU A 151 21.03 31.25 -4.40
N THR A 152 20.24 30.61 -3.56
CA THR A 152 18.92 31.15 -3.14
C THR A 152 18.95 31.91 -1.82
N GLY A 153 19.89 31.56 -0.94
CA GLY A 153 19.92 32.01 0.45
C GLY A 153 18.81 31.42 1.32
N LEU A 154 18.08 30.39 0.81
CA LEU A 154 16.99 29.75 1.53
C LEU A 154 17.53 28.76 2.56
N GLU A 155 16.85 28.67 3.71
CA GLU A 155 17.14 27.65 4.73
C GLU A 155 16.84 26.23 4.22
N ASN A 156 15.77 26.09 3.44
CA ASN A 156 15.39 24.82 2.82
C ASN A 156 14.94 25.02 1.37
N PRO A 157 15.84 24.95 0.39
CA PRO A 157 15.52 25.06 -1.04
C PRO A 157 14.55 24.00 -1.56
N ASN A 158 14.35 22.87 -0.85
CA ASN A 158 13.34 21.86 -1.18
C ASN A 158 11.94 22.22 -0.68
N SER A 159 11.78 23.26 0.09
CA SER A 159 10.47 23.76 0.48
C SER A 159 9.82 24.52 -0.69
N ILE A 160 8.75 23.94 -1.24
CA ILE A 160 7.97 24.58 -2.33
C ILE A 160 7.55 26.00 -1.95
N GLN A 161 7.14 26.22 -0.71
CA GLN A 161 6.70 27.54 -0.24
C GLN A 161 7.87 28.55 -0.21
N GLN A 162 9.04 28.15 0.30
CA GLN A 162 10.22 29.02 0.33
C GLN A 162 10.72 29.31 -1.09
N LEU A 163 10.76 28.28 -1.95
CA LEU A 163 11.21 28.43 -3.33
C LEU A 163 10.25 29.30 -4.15
N MET A 164 8.93 29.15 -4.00
CA MET A 164 7.96 30.03 -4.65
C MET A 164 8.15 31.50 -4.22
N GLY A 165 8.26 31.76 -2.93
CA GLY A 165 8.50 33.13 -2.42
C GLY A 165 9.84 33.73 -2.87
N TRP A 166 10.84 32.90 -3.15
CA TRP A 166 12.12 33.35 -3.71
C TRP A 166 12.02 33.64 -5.21
N LEU A 167 11.23 32.85 -5.96
CA LEU A 167 11.00 33.03 -7.40
C LEU A 167 10.11 34.22 -7.71
N GLU A 168 9.02 34.41 -6.96
CA GLU A 168 7.97 35.42 -7.24
C GLU A 168 8.50 36.82 -7.58
N PRO A 169 9.49 37.40 -6.86
CA PRO A 169 10.05 38.70 -7.22
C PRO A 169 11.08 38.68 -8.37
N ARG A 170 11.38 37.50 -8.93
CA ARG A 170 12.45 37.31 -9.94
C ARG A 170 11.94 36.88 -11.31
N VAL A 171 10.66 36.58 -11.41
CA VAL A 171 10.00 36.22 -12.66
C VAL A 171 8.88 37.23 -12.95
N ASP A 172 8.63 37.46 -14.22
CA ASP A 172 7.63 38.48 -14.65
C ASP A 172 6.19 37.96 -14.50
N ASP A 173 6.01 36.61 -14.54
CA ASP A 173 4.70 35.98 -14.42
C ASP A 173 4.45 35.47 -12.99
N MET A 174 3.18 35.40 -12.61
CA MET A 174 2.77 34.86 -11.32
C MET A 174 3.04 33.36 -11.27
N VAL A 175 3.90 32.92 -10.33
CA VAL A 175 4.18 31.51 -10.09
C VAL A 175 3.03 30.89 -9.30
N THR A 176 2.19 30.13 -9.96
CA THR A 176 1.02 29.48 -9.34
C THR A 176 1.38 28.18 -8.62
N ASP A 177 2.30 27.41 -9.20
CA ASP A 177 2.88 26.18 -8.64
C ASP A 177 4.23 25.84 -9.30
N LEU A 178 4.92 24.82 -8.77
CA LEU A 178 6.21 24.33 -9.29
C LEU A 178 6.09 22.92 -9.90
N ARG A 179 4.92 22.61 -10.47
CA ARG A 179 4.73 21.36 -11.20
C ARG A 179 5.52 21.36 -12.49
N LYS A 180 5.91 20.18 -12.93
CA LYS A 180 6.74 20.01 -14.13
C LYS A 180 6.14 20.72 -15.36
N GLU A 181 4.83 20.62 -15.55
CA GLU A 181 4.12 21.23 -16.67
C GLU A 181 4.12 22.76 -16.59
N THR A 182 3.89 23.32 -15.39
CA THR A 182 3.90 24.79 -15.16
C THR A 182 5.30 25.35 -15.43
N VAL A 183 6.34 24.71 -14.86
CA VAL A 183 7.74 25.12 -15.06
C VAL A 183 8.14 25.01 -16.54
N ALA A 184 7.76 23.92 -17.23
CA ALA A 184 8.03 23.77 -18.67
C ALA A 184 7.39 24.90 -19.49
N THR A 185 6.13 25.25 -19.22
CA THR A 185 5.42 26.34 -19.90
C THR A 185 6.09 27.70 -19.65
N MET A 186 6.53 27.97 -18.42
CA MET A 186 7.25 29.20 -18.08
C MET A 186 8.58 29.31 -18.84
N LEU A 187 9.33 28.22 -18.94
CA LEU A 187 10.58 28.17 -19.71
C LEU A 187 10.35 28.37 -21.22
N GLU A 188 9.29 27.76 -21.77
CA GLU A 188 8.94 27.91 -23.19
C GLU A 188 8.50 29.35 -23.51
N ASN A 189 7.81 30.03 -22.62
CA ASN A 189 7.35 31.41 -22.76
C ASN A 189 8.47 32.44 -22.51
N GLY A 190 9.63 32.01 -22.04
CA GLY A 190 10.76 32.89 -21.73
C GLY A 190 10.52 33.81 -20.53
N THR A 191 9.65 33.37 -19.60
CA THR A 191 9.28 34.13 -18.38
C THR A 191 10.12 33.73 -17.16
N ALA A 192 11.14 32.86 -17.35
CA ALA A 192 12.07 32.42 -16.33
C ALA A 192 13.52 32.64 -16.75
#